data_4fe247701351ed72c5eca72e8bf3c5b1
#
_entry.id   4fe247701351ed72c5eca72e8bf3c5b1
#
_cell.length_a   1.000
_cell.length_b   1.000
_cell.length_c   1.000
_cell.angle_alpha   90.00
_cell.angle_beta   90.00
_cell.angle_gamma   90.00
#
_symmetry.space_group_name_H-M   'P 1'
#
loop_
_entity.id
_entity.type
_entity.pdbx_description
1 polymer ?
#
loop_
_entity_poly.entity_id
_entity_poly.type
_entity_poly.pdbx_seq_one_letter_code
_entity_poly.pdbx_strand_id
1 'polypeptide(L)'
;MSELQKSFAKSRLAGLPPEVPLFEDPSEDRENDHDGSAVSRHYEHQDDDSSSASSASSAGTVIPSASKNLFARSSRLTSSRAEAAPLSWMDFFDRELYLDEDVDGLHITHHVYISAPSDSGPLFVTHHGAGSSGLSFAACAVEIKKLLPAAGILSLDARHHGSTSVRMSQDAENNSQVEMDLTLDTLSRDLLFVIEQTRIKMNWESHPDVVLVGHSLGGAVVTDAASKGELGSKLLAYAVLDVVEGSAMDALQSMETYLSTRPSSFSSVSSGIDWHTRSRTIRNTLSARASVPSLLREDPSDSSRPWKWRTDLAATKPFWENWFIGLSKKFLQARGGKLLLLAGTDRLDTELIIGQMQGKYQLQVLPEAGHFIHEDQPAKTAQILVDFYKRNDRSALILPPKVGDILAAQAMAKGVGGGNDSGFPPSNWKKSTP
;
A
#
# COMPACT_ATOMS: atom_id res chain seq x y z
N MET A 1 29.78 -16.27 -17.52
CA MET A 1 29.53 -16.29 -16.07
C MET A 1 30.69 -16.95 -15.36
N SER A 2 31.32 -16.30 -14.40
CA SER A 2 32.45 -16.84 -13.65
C SER A 2 31.98 -17.96 -12.70
N GLU A 3 32.91 -18.91 -12.37
CA GLU A 3 32.63 -20.00 -11.42
C GLU A 3 32.13 -19.47 -10.05
N LEU A 4 32.55 -18.27 -9.64
CA LEU A 4 32.07 -17.59 -8.46
C LEU A 4 30.57 -17.20 -8.56
N GLN A 5 30.10 -16.80 -9.73
CA GLN A 5 28.68 -16.47 -9.94
C GLN A 5 27.80 -17.73 -9.94
N LYS A 6 28.32 -18.86 -10.44
CA LYS A 6 27.63 -20.15 -10.37
C LYS A 6 27.57 -20.71 -8.95
N SER A 7 28.62 -20.51 -8.17
CA SER A 7 28.68 -20.90 -6.73
C SER A 7 27.71 -20.08 -5.89
N PHE A 8 27.61 -18.79 -6.15
CA PHE A 8 26.71 -17.88 -5.46
C PHE A 8 25.23 -18.19 -5.78
N ALA A 9 24.92 -18.53 -7.05
CA ALA A 9 23.59 -18.97 -7.46
C ALA A 9 23.19 -20.30 -6.82
N LYS A 10 24.13 -21.25 -6.68
CA LYS A 10 23.91 -22.56 -6.02
C LYS A 10 23.65 -22.41 -4.52
N SER A 11 24.36 -21.51 -3.83
CA SER A 11 24.16 -21.29 -2.40
C SER A 11 22.83 -20.60 -2.09
N ARG A 12 22.29 -19.79 -3.01
CA ARG A 12 20.96 -19.16 -2.90
C ARG A 12 19.81 -20.15 -3.08
N LEU A 13 19.97 -21.13 -3.98
CA LEU A 13 18.97 -22.21 -4.17
C LEU A 13 18.84 -23.12 -2.95
N ALA A 14 19.91 -23.28 -2.14
CA ALA A 14 19.89 -24.07 -0.91
C ALA A 14 19.25 -23.36 0.31
N GLY A 15 18.99 -22.06 0.20
CA GLY A 15 18.37 -21.23 1.26
C GLY A 15 16.92 -20.86 1.04
N LEU A 16 16.26 -21.38 0.00
CA LEU A 16 14.83 -21.20 -0.18
C LEU A 16 14.07 -22.02 0.88
N PRO A 17 13.05 -21.45 1.54
CA PRO A 17 12.18 -22.23 2.39
C PRO A 17 11.55 -23.37 1.61
N PRO A 18 11.29 -24.53 2.24
CA PRO A 18 10.69 -25.69 1.55
C PRO A 18 9.38 -25.26 0.87
N GLU A 19 9.18 -25.80 -0.32
CA GLU A 19 7.94 -25.61 -1.09
C GLU A 19 6.73 -25.82 -0.17
N VAL A 20 5.80 -24.87 -0.21
CA VAL A 20 4.54 -24.96 0.54
C VAL A 20 3.84 -26.23 0.08
N PRO A 21 3.45 -27.16 0.97
CA PRO A 21 2.73 -28.35 0.57
C PRO A 21 1.46 -27.96 -0.17
N LEU A 22 1.20 -28.57 -1.31
CA LEU A 22 -0.06 -28.52 -2.01
C LEU A 22 -1.15 -28.95 -1.03
N PHE A 23 -2.06 -28.05 -0.68
CA PHE A 23 -3.17 -28.34 0.19
C PHE A 23 -4.15 -29.28 -0.54
N GLU A 24 -4.23 -30.52 -0.07
CA GLU A 24 -5.38 -31.39 -0.39
C GLU A 24 -6.62 -30.82 0.33
N ASP A 25 -7.69 -30.65 -0.45
CA ASP A 25 -9.00 -30.20 0.04
C ASP A 25 -9.61 -31.30 0.91
N PRO A 26 -9.95 -31.08 2.18
CA PRO A 26 -10.49 -32.12 3.04
C PRO A 26 -12.02 -32.33 2.90
N SER A 27 -12.54 -32.30 1.69
CA SER A 27 -13.97 -32.54 1.44
C SER A 27 -14.22 -33.44 0.23
N GLU A 28 -13.73 -34.69 0.27
CA GLU A 28 -14.35 -35.81 -0.41
C GLU A 28 -14.35 -37.03 0.51
N ASP A 29 -15.26 -37.04 1.49
CA ASP A 29 -15.70 -38.27 2.13
C ASP A 29 -16.59 -39.01 1.12
N ARG A 30 -15.99 -39.96 0.40
CA ARG A 30 -16.73 -41.06 -0.22
C ARG A 30 -16.81 -42.21 0.75
N GLU A 31 -18.04 -42.42 1.25
CA GLU A 31 -18.44 -43.68 1.83
C GLU A 31 -18.19 -44.81 0.79
N ASN A 32 -17.39 -45.80 1.20
CA ASN A 32 -17.47 -47.15 0.66
C ASN A 32 -17.09 -48.14 1.78
N ASP A 33 -18.14 -48.78 2.28
CA ASP A 33 -18.06 -50.05 2.98
C ASP A 33 -17.38 -51.11 2.11
N HIS A 34 -16.39 -51.81 2.67
CA HIS A 34 -16.26 -53.26 2.60
C HIS A 34 -15.18 -53.80 3.52
N ASP A 35 -15.63 -54.54 4.50
CA ASP A 35 -15.24 -55.81 5.17
C ASP A 35 -13.89 -56.46 4.76
N GLY A 36 -13.11 -56.92 5.77
CA GLY A 36 -12.24 -58.06 5.60
C GLY A 36 -10.88 -58.05 6.33
N SER A 37 -10.92 -58.54 7.61
CA SER A 37 -9.91 -59.46 8.24
C SER A 37 -8.44 -59.07 8.41
N ALA A 38 -8.12 -59.17 9.68
CA ALA A 38 -6.85 -59.37 10.39
C ALA A 38 -5.68 -60.07 9.69
N VAL A 39 -4.44 -59.57 9.99
CA VAL A 39 -3.34 -60.44 10.48
C VAL A 39 -2.31 -59.59 11.27
N SER A 40 -2.10 -60.02 12.50
CA SER A 40 -1.04 -59.63 13.45
C SER A 40 0.34 -60.13 12.98
N ARG A 41 1.40 -59.35 13.20
CA ARG A 41 2.75 -59.88 13.45
C ARG A 41 3.57 -58.90 14.30
N HIS A 42 3.91 -59.37 15.47
CA HIS A 42 5.00 -58.97 16.35
C HIS A 42 6.36 -59.13 15.68
N TYR A 43 7.32 -58.25 16.02
CA TYR A 43 8.70 -58.61 16.32
C TYR A 43 9.29 -57.61 17.33
N GLU A 44 9.99 -58.23 18.31
CA GLU A 44 10.65 -57.66 19.49
C GLU A 44 12.09 -57.21 19.22
N HIS A 45 12.53 -56.27 20.07
CA HIS A 45 13.85 -56.12 20.73
C HIS A 45 15.17 -56.12 19.96
N GLN A 46 16.01 -55.12 20.18
CA GLN A 46 17.20 -55.27 21.07
C GLN A 46 17.89 -53.91 21.29
N ASP A 47 18.33 -53.77 22.57
CA ASP A 47 19.15 -52.72 23.16
C ASP A 47 20.56 -52.70 22.59
N ASP A 48 21.27 -51.57 22.70
CA ASP A 48 22.58 -51.52 23.30
C ASP A 48 23.09 -50.09 23.62
N ASP A 49 23.71 -50.07 24.80
CA ASP A 49 24.32 -49.01 25.57
C ASP A 49 25.49 -48.24 24.92
N SER A 50 25.67 -46.95 25.31
CA SER A 50 26.73 -46.52 26.25
C SER A 50 26.96 -45.02 26.27
N SER A 51 26.70 -44.42 27.39
CA SER A 51 27.51 -43.56 28.31
C SER A 51 28.36 -42.45 27.72
N SER A 52 28.27 -41.22 28.21
CA SER A 52 28.61 -40.67 29.52
C SER A 52 28.36 -39.17 29.61
N ALA A 53 27.73 -38.74 30.67
CA ALA A 53 28.07 -37.82 31.75
C ALA A 53 28.56 -36.41 31.35
N SER A 54 28.11 -35.31 31.89
CA SER A 54 27.69 -34.78 33.18
C SER A 54 27.38 -33.31 32.97
N SER A 55 26.64 -32.50 33.66
CA SER A 55 26.14 -32.44 35.04
C SER A 55 25.18 -31.27 35.18
N ALA A 56 24.13 -31.50 35.91
CA ALA A 56 23.46 -30.71 36.94
C ALA A 56 23.10 -29.23 36.76
N SER A 57 21.79 -28.89 36.78
CA SER A 57 21.18 -28.43 38.02
C SER A 57 19.65 -28.32 37.90
N SER A 58 19.02 -28.65 38.99
CA SER A 58 17.62 -28.87 39.28
C SER A 58 16.74 -27.64 39.21
N ALA A 59 15.49 -27.83 38.79
CA ALA A 59 14.31 -27.27 39.46
C ALA A 59 13.00 -27.84 38.88
N GLY A 60 12.27 -28.57 39.75
CA GLY A 60 10.80 -28.52 39.78
C GLY A 60 10.02 -29.23 38.68
N THR A 61 9.85 -30.55 38.82
CA THR A 61 8.82 -31.31 38.10
C THR A 61 7.44 -30.97 38.64
N VAL A 62 6.61 -30.31 37.85
CA VAL A 62 5.15 -30.27 38.07
C VAL A 62 4.52 -31.23 37.07
N ILE A 63 3.96 -32.31 37.58
CA ILE A 63 3.19 -33.27 36.79
C ILE A 63 1.79 -32.68 36.56
N PRO A 64 1.31 -32.42 35.33
CA PRO A 64 -0.10 -32.10 35.12
C PRO A 64 -0.92 -33.38 35.12
N SER A 65 -1.89 -33.46 36.03
CA SER A 65 -2.96 -34.45 36.04
C SER A 65 -3.66 -34.52 34.71
N ALA A 66 -3.80 -35.72 34.17
CA ALA A 66 -4.66 -36.03 33.05
C ALA A 66 -6.13 -35.80 33.42
N SER A 67 -6.72 -34.67 33.04
CA SER A 67 -8.16 -34.51 33.03
C SER A 67 -8.71 -34.73 31.63
N LYS A 68 -9.52 -35.79 31.56
CA LYS A 68 -10.33 -36.23 30.43
C LYS A 68 -11.28 -35.14 29.99
N ASN A 69 -11.10 -34.58 28.81
CA ASN A 69 -12.16 -33.97 27.98
C ASN A 69 -11.81 -34.09 26.50
N LEU A 70 -12.01 -35.32 25.99
CA LEU A 70 -11.80 -35.70 24.58
C LEU A 70 -12.99 -35.34 23.67
N PHE A 71 -13.97 -34.55 24.15
CA PHE A 71 -15.19 -34.18 23.35
C PHE A 71 -15.58 -32.70 23.50
N ALA A 72 -14.61 -31.78 23.43
CA ALA A 72 -14.94 -30.37 23.26
C ALA A 72 -14.62 -29.94 21.82
N ARG A 73 -15.34 -30.49 20.83
CA ARG A 73 -15.23 -30.17 19.42
C ARG A 73 -16.36 -29.25 18.98
N SER A 74 -16.57 -28.12 19.68
CA SER A 74 -17.67 -27.21 19.33
C SER A 74 -17.40 -25.72 19.44
N SER A 75 -16.28 -25.27 20.03
CA SER A 75 -16.05 -23.82 20.19
C SER A 75 -15.04 -23.20 19.19
N ARG A 76 -14.26 -24.01 18.45
CA ARG A 76 -13.32 -23.49 17.46
C ARG A 76 -13.94 -23.04 16.13
N LEU A 77 -15.09 -23.62 15.75
CA LEU A 77 -15.76 -23.26 14.49
C LEU A 77 -16.53 -21.93 14.60
N THR A 78 -17.00 -21.54 15.78
CA THR A 78 -17.71 -20.27 15.96
C THR A 78 -16.78 -19.08 16.12
N SER A 79 -15.60 -19.25 16.72
CA SER A 79 -14.61 -18.18 16.82
C SER A 79 -13.95 -17.87 15.47
N SER A 80 -13.59 -18.87 14.67
CA SER A 80 -13.00 -18.67 13.36
C SER A 80 -13.98 -17.97 12.37
N ARG A 81 -15.27 -18.27 12.47
CA ARG A 81 -16.29 -17.65 11.60
C ARG A 81 -16.55 -16.18 11.97
N ALA A 82 -16.43 -15.80 13.23
CA ALA A 82 -16.51 -14.41 13.68
C ALA A 82 -15.24 -13.62 13.31
N GLU A 83 -14.07 -14.27 13.31
CA GLU A 83 -12.79 -13.68 12.92
C GLU A 83 -12.67 -13.37 11.43
N ALA A 84 -13.42 -14.08 10.57
CA ALA A 84 -13.42 -13.88 9.12
C ALA A 84 -14.63 -13.06 8.61
N ALA A 85 -15.40 -12.43 9.49
CA ALA A 85 -16.52 -11.58 9.08
C ALA A 85 -15.99 -10.28 8.40
N PRO A 86 -16.57 -9.86 7.26
CA PRO A 86 -16.20 -8.62 6.59
C PRO A 86 -16.45 -7.41 7.48
N LEU A 87 -15.63 -6.37 7.30
CA LEU A 87 -15.82 -5.05 7.93
C LEU A 87 -16.44 -4.09 6.92
N SER A 88 -17.17 -3.11 7.43
CA SER A 88 -17.74 -2.05 6.61
C SER A 88 -16.68 -1.01 6.27
N TRP A 89 -16.73 -0.42 5.07
CA TRP A 89 -15.89 0.71 4.73
C TRP A 89 -16.13 1.93 5.65
N MET A 90 -17.34 2.05 6.22
CA MET A 90 -17.74 3.10 7.17
C MET A 90 -16.95 3.04 8.49
N ASP A 91 -16.31 1.91 8.79
CA ASP A 91 -15.43 1.79 9.96
C ASP A 91 -14.08 2.51 9.73
N PHE A 92 -13.77 2.92 8.49
CA PHE A 92 -12.46 3.43 8.08
C PHE A 92 -12.49 4.81 7.43
N PHE A 93 -13.59 5.17 6.77
CA PHE A 93 -13.73 6.43 6.04
C PHE A 93 -15.06 7.11 6.38
N ASP A 94 -15.08 8.46 6.30
CA ASP A 94 -16.24 9.25 6.67
C ASP A 94 -17.34 9.19 5.61
N ARG A 95 -16.97 9.05 4.34
CA ARG A 95 -17.90 8.97 3.20
C ARG A 95 -17.26 8.32 1.97
N GLU A 96 -18.10 7.93 1.02
CA GLU A 96 -17.71 7.58 -0.34
C GLU A 96 -18.25 8.63 -1.33
N LEU A 97 -17.56 8.81 -2.47
CA LEU A 97 -17.99 9.67 -3.54
C LEU A 97 -17.96 8.90 -4.86
N TYR A 98 -18.88 9.29 -5.73
CA TYR A 98 -18.94 8.87 -7.13
C TYR A 98 -18.75 10.12 -7.99
N LEU A 99 -17.72 10.10 -8.83
CA LEU A 99 -17.25 11.23 -9.64
C LEU A 99 -17.36 10.85 -11.11
N ASP A 100 -18.30 11.47 -11.80
CA ASP A 100 -18.58 11.13 -13.20
C ASP A 100 -17.67 11.92 -14.14
N GLU A 101 -17.19 11.25 -15.18
CA GLU A 101 -16.38 11.78 -16.27
C GLU A 101 -16.92 11.27 -17.61
N ASP A 102 -17.11 12.16 -18.56
CA ASP A 102 -17.41 11.83 -19.96
C ASP A 102 -16.18 12.16 -20.79
N VAL A 103 -15.52 11.15 -21.32
CA VAL A 103 -14.27 11.28 -22.09
C VAL A 103 -14.15 10.20 -23.16
N ASP A 104 -13.76 10.58 -24.37
CA ASP A 104 -13.49 9.67 -25.49
C ASP A 104 -14.67 8.72 -25.81
N GLY A 105 -15.92 9.19 -25.67
CA GLY A 105 -17.13 8.38 -25.86
C GLY A 105 -17.41 7.36 -24.76
N LEU A 106 -16.71 7.47 -23.64
CA LEU A 106 -16.93 6.69 -22.44
C LEU A 106 -17.55 7.53 -21.33
N HIS A 107 -18.43 6.94 -20.57
CA HIS A 107 -18.92 7.43 -19.28
C HIS A 107 -18.25 6.63 -18.15
N ILE A 108 -17.44 7.30 -17.36
CA ILE A 108 -16.70 6.71 -16.25
C ILE A 108 -17.25 7.26 -14.96
N THR A 109 -17.61 6.37 -14.05
CA THR A 109 -17.95 6.74 -12.67
C THR A 109 -16.82 6.27 -11.76
N HIS A 110 -15.93 7.20 -11.41
CA HIS A 110 -14.83 6.96 -10.46
C HIS A 110 -15.37 6.89 -9.05
N HIS A 111 -14.98 5.85 -8.33
CA HIS A 111 -15.35 5.66 -6.94
C HIS A 111 -14.19 5.93 -6.01
N VAL A 112 -14.46 6.63 -4.91
CA VAL A 112 -13.44 6.97 -3.91
C VAL A 112 -14.02 6.90 -2.49
N TYR A 113 -13.18 6.53 -1.55
CA TYR A 113 -13.41 6.68 -0.10
C TYR A 113 -12.66 7.90 0.40
N ILE A 114 -13.29 8.69 1.26
CA ILE A 114 -12.70 9.94 1.74
C ILE A 114 -12.98 10.17 3.23
N SER A 115 -11.93 10.60 3.94
CA SER A 115 -12.00 11.35 5.19
C SER A 115 -11.36 12.70 4.94
N ALA A 116 -12.12 13.79 5.10
CA ALA A 116 -11.63 15.13 4.80
C ALA A 116 -10.50 15.55 5.76
N PRO A 117 -9.51 16.33 5.29
CA PRO A 117 -8.57 16.97 6.20
C PRO A 117 -9.27 18.06 7.02
N SER A 118 -8.78 18.35 8.21
CA SER A 118 -9.14 19.59 8.92
C SER A 118 -8.36 20.77 8.35
N ASP A 119 -8.72 21.99 8.70
CA ASP A 119 -8.40 23.30 8.06
C ASP A 119 -7.01 23.47 7.44
N SER A 120 -5.97 22.88 7.98
CA SER A 120 -4.60 22.98 7.47
C SER A 120 -3.89 21.63 7.33
N GLY A 121 -4.66 20.53 7.47
CA GLY A 121 -4.10 19.18 7.36
C GLY A 121 -3.76 18.79 5.92
N PRO A 122 -2.79 17.88 5.71
CA PRO A 122 -2.50 17.34 4.41
C PRO A 122 -3.58 16.36 3.94
N LEU A 123 -3.65 16.14 2.63
CA LEU A 123 -4.44 15.08 2.03
C LEU A 123 -3.51 13.95 1.56
N PHE A 124 -3.60 12.79 2.17
CA PHE A 124 -2.98 11.58 1.67
C PHE A 124 -3.88 10.97 0.58
N VAL A 125 -3.41 10.95 -0.64
CA VAL A 125 -4.12 10.36 -1.78
C VAL A 125 -3.49 9.01 -2.07
N THR A 126 -4.26 7.92 -1.92
CA THR A 126 -3.75 6.56 -2.01
C THR A 126 -4.25 5.87 -3.27
N HIS A 127 -3.34 5.19 -3.99
CA HIS A 127 -3.64 4.39 -5.17
C HIS A 127 -3.19 2.94 -4.97
N HIS A 128 -4.11 2.01 -5.11
CA HIS A 128 -3.87 0.58 -4.89
C HIS A 128 -3.13 -0.10 -6.06
N GLY A 129 -2.70 -1.34 -5.86
CA GLY A 129 -2.08 -2.20 -6.86
C GLY A 129 -3.08 -2.92 -7.77
N ALA A 130 -2.60 -3.54 -8.84
CA ALA A 130 -3.42 -4.30 -9.77
C ALA A 130 -4.22 -5.40 -9.05
N GLY A 131 -5.51 -5.50 -9.36
CA GLY A 131 -6.43 -6.47 -8.76
C GLY A 131 -6.84 -6.17 -7.32
N SER A 132 -6.47 -5.02 -6.77
CA SER A 132 -6.84 -4.55 -5.43
C SER A 132 -7.97 -3.51 -5.49
N SER A 133 -8.17 -2.72 -4.45
CA SER A 133 -9.14 -1.62 -4.36
C SER A 133 -8.68 -0.55 -3.38
N GLY A 134 -9.39 0.57 -3.31
CA GLY A 134 -9.14 1.63 -2.33
C GLY A 134 -9.19 1.13 -0.88
N LEU A 135 -9.98 0.11 -0.57
CA LEU A 135 -10.04 -0.45 0.77
C LEU A 135 -8.77 -1.19 1.22
N SER A 136 -7.81 -1.44 0.33
CA SER A 136 -6.50 -1.94 0.73
C SER A 136 -5.77 -0.99 1.68
N PHE A 137 -6.04 0.31 1.56
CA PHE A 137 -5.47 1.32 2.46
C PHE A 137 -6.30 1.59 3.72
N ALA A 138 -7.46 0.92 3.91
CA ALA A 138 -8.40 1.20 5.00
C ALA A 138 -7.77 1.15 6.40
N ALA A 139 -7.07 0.07 6.73
CA ALA A 139 -6.40 -0.08 8.02
C ALA A 139 -5.28 0.97 8.21
N CYS A 140 -4.50 1.23 7.16
CA CYS A 140 -3.44 2.24 7.19
C CYS A 140 -4.01 3.67 7.35
N ALA A 141 -5.16 3.98 6.73
CA ALA A 141 -5.85 5.26 6.85
C ALA A 141 -6.23 5.58 8.30
N VAL A 142 -6.80 4.62 9.01
CA VAL A 142 -7.13 4.77 10.44
C VAL A 142 -5.87 5.06 11.27
N GLU A 143 -4.77 4.36 11.01
CA GLU A 143 -3.52 4.58 11.73
C GLU A 143 -2.90 5.95 11.40
N ILE A 144 -2.98 6.41 10.15
CA ILE A 144 -2.55 7.79 9.79
C ILE A 144 -3.37 8.82 10.57
N LYS A 145 -4.70 8.69 10.63
CA LYS A 145 -5.57 9.62 11.37
C LYS A 145 -5.31 9.60 12.87
N LYS A 146 -4.94 8.47 13.46
CA LYS A 146 -4.52 8.40 14.88
C LYS A 146 -3.24 9.19 15.14
N LEU A 147 -2.27 9.13 14.23
CA LEU A 147 -0.97 9.80 14.36
C LEU A 147 -1.00 11.27 13.95
N LEU A 148 -1.89 11.62 13.04
CA LEU A 148 -2.09 12.96 12.50
C LEU A 148 -3.59 13.23 12.30
N PRO A 149 -4.32 13.60 13.36
CA PRO A 149 -5.79 13.79 13.30
C PRO A 149 -6.25 14.82 12.27
N ALA A 150 -5.40 15.79 11.94
CA ALA A 150 -5.67 16.80 10.92
C ALA A 150 -5.61 16.25 9.48
N ALA A 151 -5.00 15.10 9.26
CA ALA A 151 -4.85 14.55 7.90
C ALA A 151 -6.20 14.13 7.30
N GLY A 152 -6.37 14.40 6.01
CA GLY A 152 -7.37 13.76 5.18
C GLY A 152 -6.79 12.55 4.46
N ILE A 153 -7.67 11.63 4.10
CA ILE A 153 -7.32 10.45 3.30
C ILE A 153 -8.30 10.37 2.14
N LEU A 154 -7.79 10.27 0.93
CA LEU A 154 -8.55 10.00 -0.29
C LEU A 154 -8.02 8.69 -0.88
N SER A 155 -8.84 7.64 -0.86
CA SER A 155 -8.48 6.33 -1.39
C SER A 155 -9.38 5.97 -2.55
N LEU A 156 -8.81 5.86 -3.76
CA LEU A 156 -9.58 5.64 -4.98
C LEU A 156 -9.62 4.17 -5.37
N ASP A 157 -10.70 3.79 -6.05
CA ASP A 157 -10.78 2.58 -6.86
C ASP A 157 -10.34 2.92 -8.28
N ALA A 158 -9.28 2.31 -8.77
CA ALA A 158 -8.82 2.52 -10.13
C ALA A 158 -9.84 1.98 -11.14
N ARG A 159 -9.75 2.42 -12.39
CA ARG A 159 -10.53 1.96 -13.53
C ARG A 159 -10.56 0.43 -13.57
N HIS A 160 -11.77 -0.17 -13.76
CA HIS A 160 -12.04 -1.61 -13.72
C HIS A 160 -11.73 -2.32 -12.40
N HIS A 161 -11.58 -1.56 -11.30
CA HIS A 161 -11.37 -2.09 -9.95
C HIS A 161 -12.44 -1.56 -8.99
N GLY A 162 -12.64 -2.26 -7.87
CA GLY A 162 -13.57 -1.84 -6.82
C GLY A 162 -14.96 -1.50 -7.35
N SER A 163 -15.46 -0.31 -7.05
CA SER A 163 -16.75 0.20 -7.51
C SER A 163 -16.67 1.19 -8.68
N THR A 164 -15.47 1.48 -9.18
CA THR A 164 -15.30 2.29 -10.40
C THR A 164 -15.81 1.54 -11.61
N SER A 165 -16.68 2.18 -12.39
CA SER A 165 -17.31 1.59 -13.58
C SER A 165 -16.99 2.41 -14.84
N VAL A 166 -16.85 1.70 -15.96
CA VAL A 166 -16.65 2.29 -17.29
C VAL A 166 -17.74 1.74 -18.20
N ARG A 167 -18.44 2.65 -18.90
CA ARG A 167 -19.54 2.30 -19.83
C ARG A 167 -19.38 3.13 -21.09
N MET A 168 -19.99 2.70 -22.19
CA MET A 168 -20.16 3.56 -23.37
C MET A 168 -21.08 4.71 -23.01
N SER A 169 -20.77 5.91 -23.48
CA SER A 169 -21.67 7.06 -23.39
C SER A 169 -22.98 6.75 -24.13
N GLN A 170 -24.11 7.29 -23.66
CA GLN A 170 -25.44 7.00 -24.23
C GLN A 170 -25.57 7.48 -25.69
N ASP A 171 -24.69 8.41 -26.11
CA ASP A 171 -24.66 8.96 -27.46
C ASP A 171 -23.84 8.11 -28.46
N ALA A 172 -23.22 7.01 -28.00
CA ALA A 172 -22.44 6.14 -28.88
C ALA A 172 -23.38 5.19 -29.66
N GLU A 173 -23.54 5.45 -30.96
CA GLU A 173 -24.45 4.73 -31.87
C GLU A 173 -24.10 3.25 -32.13
N ASN A 174 -23.04 2.71 -31.55
CA ASN A 174 -22.58 1.34 -31.76
C ASN A 174 -22.51 0.53 -30.46
N ASN A 175 -23.11 -0.65 -30.50
CA ASN A 175 -23.08 -1.73 -29.48
C ASN A 175 -21.65 -2.33 -29.34
N SER A 176 -20.63 -1.48 -29.32
CA SER A 176 -19.22 -1.84 -29.18
C SER A 176 -18.93 -2.17 -27.73
N GLN A 177 -18.20 -3.26 -27.48
CA GLN A 177 -17.68 -3.54 -26.14
C GLN A 177 -16.71 -2.42 -25.74
N VAL A 178 -16.79 -1.97 -24.48
CA VAL A 178 -15.82 -1.06 -23.91
C VAL A 178 -14.46 -1.74 -23.92
N GLU A 179 -13.52 -1.18 -24.69
CA GLU A 179 -12.13 -1.64 -24.67
C GLU A 179 -11.47 -1.26 -23.34
N MET A 180 -10.79 -2.22 -22.73
CA MET A 180 -10.08 -1.97 -21.48
C MET A 180 -8.85 -1.11 -21.77
N ASP A 181 -8.76 0.07 -21.16
CA ASP A 181 -7.57 0.91 -21.17
C ASP A 181 -7.05 1.11 -19.72
N LEU A 182 -5.95 0.44 -19.43
CA LEU A 182 -5.19 0.54 -18.17
C LEU A 182 -3.75 1.00 -18.44
N THR A 183 -3.56 1.79 -19.48
CA THR A 183 -2.23 2.41 -19.71
C THR A 183 -1.85 3.31 -18.54
N LEU A 184 -0.56 3.45 -18.30
CA LEU A 184 -0.06 4.26 -17.18
C LEU A 184 -0.50 5.72 -17.32
N ASP A 185 -0.54 6.23 -18.56
CA ASP A 185 -0.99 7.60 -18.84
C ASP A 185 -2.47 7.80 -18.48
N THR A 186 -3.33 6.86 -18.86
CA THR A 186 -4.75 6.88 -18.51
C THR A 186 -4.97 6.81 -17.01
N LEU A 187 -4.29 5.88 -16.31
CA LEU A 187 -4.44 5.74 -14.87
C LEU A 187 -3.94 6.96 -14.09
N SER A 188 -2.86 7.60 -14.54
CA SER A 188 -2.36 8.84 -13.91
C SER A 188 -3.25 10.05 -14.21
N ARG A 189 -3.88 10.13 -15.39
CA ARG A 189 -4.90 11.13 -15.72
C ARG A 189 -6.14 10.95 -14.84
N ASP A 190 -6.62 9.72 -14.66
CA ASP A 190 -7.75 9.40 -13.78
C ASP A 190 -7.47 9.82 -12.34
N LEU A 191 -6.25 9.54 -11.83
CA LEU A 191 -5.85 9.99 -10.50
C LEU A 191 -5.92 11.51 -10.35
N LEU A 192 -5.39 12.26 -11.30
CA LEU A 192 -5.40 13.74 -11.29
C LEU A 192 -6.83 14.27 -11.42
N PHE A 193 -7.66 13.69 -12.29
CA PHE A 193 -9.08 14.00 -12.40
C PHE A 193 -9.81 13.78 -11.07
N VAL A 194 -9.63 12.63 -10.44
CA VAL A 194 -10.24 12.28 -9.14
C VAL A 194 -9.86 13.29 -8.06
N ILE A 195 -8.59 13.70 -8.00
CA ILE A 195 -8.12 14.70 -7.03
C ILE A 195 -8.86 16.03 -7.25
N GLU A 196 -8.95 16.51 -8.50
CA GLU A 196 -9.61 17.78 -8.82
C GLU A 196 -11.12 17.70 -8.58
N GLN A 197 -11.79 16.64 -9.03
CA GLN A 197 -13.23 16.48 -8.82
C GLN A 197 -13.59 16.34 -7.34
N THR A 198 -12.71 15.68 -6.56
CA THR A 198 -12.88 15.63 -5.11
C THR A 198 -12.81 17.03 -4.49
N ARG A 199 -11.85 17.88 -4.91
CA ARG A 199 -11.77 19.27 -4.46
C ARG A 199 -13.09 20.03 -4.72
N ILE A 200 -13.62 19.90 -5.94
CA ILE A 200 -14.88 20.53 -6.35
C ILE A 200 -16.05 19.99 -5.52
N LYS A 201 -16.18 18.67 -5.41
CA LYS A 201 -17.27 18.01 -4.70
C LYS A 201 -17.28 18.33 -3.19
N MET A 202 -16.08 18.52 -2.62
CA MET A 202 -15.91 18.89 -1.21
C MET A 202 -15.98 20.40 -0.97
N ASN A 203 -16.15 21.21 -2.02
CA ASN A 203 -16.18 22.69 -1.98
C ASN A 203 -14.91 23.28 -1.34
N TRP A 204 -13.74 22.69 -1.59
CA TRP A 204 -12.47 23.28 -1.14
C TRP A 204 -12.06 24.42 -2.10
N GLU A 205 -11.74 25.59 -1.56
CA GLU A 205 -11.29 26.75 -2.35
C GLU A 205 -10.00 26.43 -3.11
N SER A 206 -9.10 25.69 -2.48
CA SER A 206 -7.86 25.21 -3.08
C SER A 206 -7.57 23.78 -2.61
N HIS A 207 -6.73 23.07 -3.34
CA HIS A 207 -6.25 21.78 -2.87
C HIS A 207 -5.54 21.93 -1.51
N PRO A 208 -5.81 21.04 -0.53
CA PRO A 208 -4.89 20.81 0.57
C PRO A 208 -3.50 20.47 0.04
N ASP A 209 -2.50 20.50 0.89
CA ASP A 209 -1.20 19.94 0.54
C ASP A 209 -1.31 18.42 0.37
N VAL A 210 -0.81 17.90 -0.75
CA VAL A 210 -1.03 16.52 -1.19
C VAL A 210 0.21 15.67 -0.95
N VAL A 211 0.00 14.49 -0.38
CA VAL A 211 0.97 13.39 -0.33
C VAL A 211 0.39 12.22 -1.12
N LEU A 212 0.98 11.91 -2.27
CA LEU A 212 0.57 10.74 -3.05
C LEU A 212 1.20 9.47 -2.47
N VAL A 213 0.42 8.40 -2.37
CA VAL A 213 0.90 7.10 -1.86
C VAL A 213 0.42 6.00 -2.80
N GLY A 214 1.33 5.30 -3.45
CA GLY A 214 0.98 4.25 -4.41
C GLY A 214 1.60 2.90 -4.04
N HIS A 215 0.79 1.84 -4.10
CA HIS A 215 1.24 0.47 -3.91
C HIS A 215 1.34 -0.26 -5.24
N SER A 216 2.46 -0.94 -5.50
CA SER A 216 2.66 -1.75 -6.70
C SER A 216 2.35 -0.94 -7.97
N LEU A 217 1.38 -1.34 -8.84
CA LEU A 217 0.90 -0.52 -9.96
C LEU A 217 0.61 0.93 -9.55
N GLY A 218 -0.06 1.13 -8.41
CA GLY A 218 -0.33 2.46 -7.87
C GLY A 218 0.95 3.26 -7.61
N GLY A 219 2.08 2.61 -7.29
CA GLY A 219 3.38 3.25 -7.17
C GLY A 219 3.88 3.85 -8.49
N ALA A 220 3.66 3.14 -9.59
CA ALA A 220 3.96 3.65 -10.92
C ALA A 220 3.03 4.83 -11.30
N VAL A 221 1.72 4.71 -10.99
CA VAL A 221 0.72 5.75 -11.27
C VAL A 221 1.02 7.04 -10.52
N VAL A 222 1.27 6.99 -9.22
CA VAL A 222 1.58 8.20 -8.43
C VAL A 222 2.91 8.83 -8.85
N THR A 223 3.88 8.01 -9.28
CA THR A 223 5.16 8.50 -9.83
C THR A 223 4.96 9.22 -11.16
N ASP A 224 4.13 8.67 -12.05
CA ASP A 224 3.82 9.29 -13.34
C ASP A 224 3.04 10.60 -13.15
N ALA A 225 2.01 10.61 -12.28
CA ALA A 225 1.28 11.82 -11.92
C ALA A 225 2.19 12.89 -11.30
N ALA A 226 3.11 12.51 -10.42
CA ALA A 226 4.10 13.43 -9.86
C ALA A 226 5.04 14.00 -10.95
N SER A 227 5.41 13.19 -11.94
CA SER A 227 6.28 13.61 -13.05
C SER A 227 5.60 14.58 -14.01
N LYS A 228 4.27 14.51 -14.20
CA LYS A 228 3.48 15.46 -15.00
C LYS A 228 3.47 16.85 -14.39
N GLY A 229 3.60 16.95 -13.06
CA GLY A 229 3.73 18.23 -12.36
C GLY A 229 2.45 19.06 -12.27
N GLU A 230 1.28 18.52 -12.61
CA GLU A 230 -0.01 19.23 -12.65
C GLU A 230 -0.48 19.69 -11.27
N LEU A 231 -0.12 18.96 -10.20
CA LEU A 231 -0.41 19.38 -8.82
C LEU A 231 0.45 20.58 -8.36
N GLY A 232 1.48 20.95 -9.12
CA GLY A 232 2.33 22.12 -8.87
C GLY A 232 2.93 22.14 -7.45
N SER A 233 2.77 23.25 -6.74
CA SER A 233 3.27 23.42 -5.37
C SER A 233 2.46 22.65 -4.33
N LYS A 234 1.28 22.16 -4.68
CA LYS A 234 0.42 21.37 -3.77
C LYS A 234 0.91 19.94 -3.59
N LEU A 235 1.71 19.41 -4.52
CA LEU A 235 2.41 18.16 -4.29
C LEU A 235 3.59 18.37 -3.34
N LEU A 236 3.44 17.99 -2.09
CA LEU A 236 4.53 18.01 -1.12
C LEU A 236 5.50 16.86 -1.33
N ALA A 237 4.94 15.66 -1.49
CA ALA A 237 5.71 14.44 -1.49
C ALA A 237 4.93 13.28 -2.11
N TYR A 238 5.63 12.21 -2.48
CA TYR A 238 5.01 10.96 -2.87
C TYR A 238 5.80 9.75 -2.37
N ALA A 239 5.06 8.68 -2.10
CA ALA A 239 5.57 7.43 -1.56
C ALA A 239 5.21 6.27 -2.49
N VAL A 240 6.19 5.43 -2.79
CA VAL A 240 6.04 4.20 -3.58
C VAL A 240 6.23 3.01 -2.64
N LEU A 241 5.23 2.13 -2.60
CA LEU A 241 5.19 0.98 -1.73
C LEU A 241 5.41 -0.31 -2.54
N ASP A 242 6.47 -1.01 -2.23
CA ASP A 242 6.88 -2.33 -2.69
C ASP A 242 6.89 -2.54 -4.20
N VAL A 243 7.38 -1.57 -4.93
CA VAL A 243 7.68 -1.71 -6.34
C VAL A 243 8.92 -0.92 -6.74
N VAL A 244 9.78 -1.54 -7.53
CA VAL A 244 10.87 -0.92 -8.29
C VAL A 244 10.91 -1.56 -9.67
N GLU A 245 11.42 -0.84 -10.68
CA GLU A 245 11.38 -1.26 -12.08
C GLU A 245 11.93 -2.68 -12.29
N GLY A 246 13.16 -2.94 -11.86
CA GLY A 246 13.82 -4.23 -12.09
C GLY A 246 13.07 -5.41 -11.50
N SER A 247 12.71 -5.34 -10.22
CA SER A 247 11.98 -6.44 -9.56
C SER A 247 10.54 -6.59 -10.05
N ALA A 248 9.91 -5.50 -10.52
CA ALA A 248 8.59 -5.58 -11.12
C ALA A 248 8.62 -6.39 -12.42
N MET A 249 9.58 -6.11 -13.30
CA MET A 249 9.75 -6.86 -14.55
C MET A 249 10.01 -8.35 -14.31
N ASP A 250 10.80 -8.69 -13.29
CA ASP A 250 11.04 -10.10 -12.89
C ASP A 250 9.76 -10.73 -12.33
N ALA A 251 8.97 -10.01 -11.52
CA ALA A 251 7.72 -10.50 -10.95
C ALA A 251 6.66 -10.78 -12.03
N LEU A 252 6.61 -9.97 -13.09
CA LEU A 252 5.67 -10.17 -14.20
C LEU A 252 5.85 -11.51 -14.89
N GLN A 253 7.08 -12.04 -14.97
CA GLN A 253 7.37 -13.37 -15.54
C GLN A 253 6.67 -14.49 -14.77
N SER A 254 6.45 -14.31 -13.46
CA SER A 254 5.80 -15.28 -12.58
C SER A 254 4.30 -15.03 -12.42
N MET A 255 3.78 -13.92 -12.92
CA MET A 255 2.39 -13.49 -12.69
C MET A 255 1.37 -14.49 -13.27
N GLU A 256 1.61 -15.06 -14.44
CA GLU A 256 0.70 -16.05 -15.03
C GLU A 256 0.60 -17.32 -14.17
N THR A 257 1.76 -17.77 -13.63
CA THR A 257 1.79 -18.90 -12.69
C THR A 257 1.00 -18.57 -11.42
N TYR A 258 1.21 -17.39 -10.86
CA TYR A 258 0.42 -16.93 -9.70
C TYR A 258 -1.08 -16.94 -10.00
N LEU A 259 -1.51 -16.40 -11.14
CA LEU A 259 -2.93 -16.36 -11.51
C LEU A 259 -3.54 -17.75 -11.69
N SER A 260 -2.78 -18.71 -12.20
CA SER A 260 -3.23 -20.09 -12.37
C SER A 260 -3.42 -20.84 -11.04
N THR A 261 -2.71 -20.44 -9.99
CA THR A 261 -2.75 -21.10 -8.68
C THR A 261 -3.79 -20.52 -7.72
N ARG A 262 -4.33 -19.33 -8.00
CA ARG A 262 -5.34 -18.72 -7.14
C ARG A 262 -6.73 -19.29 -7.43
N PRO A 263 -7.62 -19.42 -6.42
CA PRO A 263 -8.99 -19.86 -6.64
C PRO A 263 -9.72 -18.98 -7.64
N SER A 264 -10.48 -19.56 -8.55
CA SER A 264 -11.32 -18.81 -9.50
C SER A 264 -12.54 -18.15 -8.84
N SER A 265 -13.03 -18.73 -7.75
CA SER A 265 -14.23 -18.28 -7.02
C SER A 265 -14.24 -18.79 -5.57
N PHE A 266 -15.15 -18.28 -4.75
CA PHE A 266 -15.31 -18.60 -3.34
C PHE A 266 -16.77 -18.88 -3.00
N SER A 267 -17.00 -19.74 -2.01
CA SER A 267 -18.35 -20.06 -1.51
C SER A 267 -18.96 -18.90 -0.69
N SER A 268 -18.13 -18.04 -0.12
CA SER A 268 -18.53 -16.85 0.64
C SER A 268 -17.43 -15.81 0.66
N VAL A 269 -17.76 -14.57 1.01
CA VAL A 269 -16.76 -13.51 1.27
C VAL A 269 -15.80 -13.93 2.38
N SER A 270 -16.31 -14.54 3.44
CA SER A 270 -15.48 -15.05 4.55
C SER A 270 -14.47 -16.09 4.07
N SER A 271 -14.83 -16.98 3.13
CA SER A 271 -13.86 -17.93 2.57
C SER A 271 -12.78 -17.25 1.73
N GLY A 272 -13.12 -16.14 1.07
CA GLY A 272 -12.13 -15.29 0.39
C GLY A 272 -11.16 -14.63 1.38
N ILE A 273 -11.66 -14.08 2.49
CA ILE A 273 -10.83 -13.51 3.57
C ILE A 273 -9.90 -14.59 4.16
N ASP A 274 -10.45 -15.76 4.48
CA ASP A 274 -9.68 -16.89 5.00
C ASP A 274 -8.58 -17.34 4.03
N TRP A 275 -8.86 -17.35 2.74
CA TRP A 275 -7.85 -17.71 1.74
C TRP A 275 -6.69 -16.71 1.73
N HIS A 276 -6.96 -15.40 1.73
CA HIS A 276 -5.91 -14.37 1.73
C HIS A 276 -5.02 -14.45 2.98
N THR A 277 -5.61 -14.72 4.14
CA THR A 277 -4.84 -14.82 5.39
C THR A 277 -4.04 -16.12 5.48
N ARG A 278 -4.60 -17.26 5.05
CA ARG A 278 -3.92 -18.56 5.06
C ARG A 278 -2.80 -18.65 4.02
N SER A 279 -3.04 -18.16 2.81
CA SER A 279 -2.01 -18.05 1.76
C SER A 279 -0.94 -17.01 2.08
N ARG A 280 -1.13 -16.21 3.14
CA ARG A 280 -0.28 -15.08 3.53
C ARG A 280 -0.15 -14.02 2.43
N THR A 281 -1.09 -13.98 1.50
CA THR A 281 -1.20 -12.85 0.54
C THR A 281 -1.42 -11.55 1.30
N ILE A 282 -2.31 -11.57 2.30
CA ILE A 282 -2.48 -10.51 3.30
C ILE A 282 -2.29 -11.16 4.68
N ARG A 283 -1.30 -10.70 5.43
CA ARG A 283 -0.92 -11.32 6.72
C ARG A 283 -1.73 -10.78 7.90
N ASN A 284 -2.33 -9.60 7.75
CA ASN A 284 -3.11 -8.95 8.79
C ASN A 284 -4.60 -9.22 8.57
N THR A 285 -5.22 -9.92 9.51
CA THR A 285 -6.64 -10.32 9.42
C THR A 285 -7.59 -9.12 9.39
N LEU A 286 -7.30 -8.03 10.13
CA LEU A 286 -8.14 -6.83 10.11
C LEU A 286 -8.12 -6.19 8.72
N SER A 287 -6.95 -6.05 8.11
CA SER A 287 -6.81 -5.53 6.75
C SER A 287 -7.53 -6.41 5.74
N ALA A 288 -7.37 -7.74 5.82
CA ALA A 288 -8.05 -8.67 4.92
C ALA A 288 -9.60 -8.58 5.04
N ARG A 289 -10.12 -8.40 6.26
CA ARG A 289 -11.57 -8.22 6.49
C ARG A 289 -12.10 -6.91 5.92
N ALA A 290 -11.27 -5.87 5.85
CA ALA A 290 -11.62 -4.58 5.27
C ALA A 290 -11.52 -4.59 3.73
N SER A 291 -10.45 -5.13 3.17
CA SER A 291 -10.11 -5.00 1.74
C SER A 291 -10.72 -6.11 0.87
N VAL A 292 -10.66 -7.38 1.30
CA VAL A 292 -11.08 -8.52 0.46
C VAL A 292 -12.53 -8.46 0.00
N PRO A 293 -13.52 -7.99 0.79
CA PRO A 293 -14.91 -7.90 0.32
C PRO A 293 -15.06 -7.09 -0.97
N SER A 294 -14.27 -6.03 -1.16
CA SER A 294 -14.32 -5.18 -2.36
C SER A 294 -13.66 -5.79 -3.58
N LEU A 295 -12.86 -6.84 -3.41
CA LEU A 295 -12.21 -7.58 -4.52
C LEU A 295 -13.16 -8.59 -5.17
N LEU A 296 -14.27 -8.91 -4.49
CA LEU A 296 -15.20 -9.95 -4.89
C LEU A 296 -16.55 -9.34 -5.32
N ARG A 297 -17.18 -10.01 -6.25
CA ARG A 297 -18.57 -9.73 -6.66
C ARG A 297 -19.37 -11.01 -6.65
N GLU A 298 -20.65 -10.91 -6.31
CA GLU A 298 -21.56 -12.03 -6.38
C GLU A 298 -21.97 -12.30 -7.84
N ASP A 299 -21.88 -13.57 -8.24
CA ASP A 299 -22.40 -14.08 -9.50
C ASP A 299 -23.53 -15.09 -9.17
N PRO A 300 -24.79 -14.70 -9.31
CA PRO A 300 -25.92 -15.55 -8.93
C PRO A 300 -26.06 -16.79 -9.84
N SER A 301 -25.31 -16.87 -10.94
CA SER A 301 -25.36 -18.03 -11.84
C SER A 301 -24.67 -19.28 -11.25
N ASP A 302 -23.77 -19.10 -10.28
CA ASP A 302 -23.08 -20.20 -9.58
C ASP A 302 -23.52 -20.24 -8.11
N SER A 303 -24.50 -21.08 -7.79
CA SER A 303 -25.04 -21.18 -6.43
C SER A 303 -24.06 -21.81 -5.42
N SER A 304 -23.05 -22.54 -5.87
CA SER A 304 -22.08 -23.22 -5.00
C SER A 304 -20.91 -22.31 -4.61
N ARG A 305 -20.43 -21.51 -5.55
CA ARG A 305 -19.31 -20.59 -5.37
C ARG A 305 -19.60 -19.22 -6.01
N PRO A 306 -20.59 -18.48 -5.50
CA PRO A 306 -21.09 -17.27 -6.17
C PRO A 306 -20.11 -16.09 -6.14
N TRP A 307 -19.08 -16.13 -5.31
CA TRP A 307 -18.16 -15.00 -5.16
C TRP A 307 -16.96 -15.12 -6.10
N LYS A 308 -16.93 -14.29 -7.12
CA LYS A 308 -15.89 -14.21 -8.15
C LYS A 308 -15.05 -12.94 -8.00
N TRP A 309 -13.84 -12.96 -8.52
CA TRP A 309 -13.01 -11.77 -8.60
C TRP A 309 -13.71 -10.68 -9.40
N ARG A 310 -13.71 -9.47 -8.88
CA ARG A 310 -14.26 -8.30 -9.55
C ARG A 310 -13.41 -7.91 -10.75
N THR A 311 -12.11 -7.86 -10.57
CA THR A 311 -11.13 -7.52 -11.61
C THR A 311 -10.57 -8.78 -12.24
N ASP A 312 -10.68 -8.90 -13.56
CA ASP A 312 -9.99 -9.93 -14.33
C ASP A 312 -8.53 -9.50 -14.57
N LEU A 313 -7.63 -9.94 -13.68
CA LEU A 313 -6.22 -9.63 -13.79
C LEU A 313 -5.55 -10.23 -15.04
N ALA A 314 -6.05 -11.34 -15.57
CA ALA A 314 -5.50 -11.93 -16.77
C ALA A 314 -5.74 -11.03 -18.00
N ALA A 315 -6.90 -10.37 -18.05
CA ALA A 315 -7.23 -9.41 -19.10
C ALA A 315 -6.34 -8.16 -19.07
N THR A 316 -5.67 -7.86 -17.94
CA THR A 316 -4.78 -6.69 -17.81
C THR A 316 -3.37 -6.95 -18.36
N LYS A 317 -3.04 -8.18 -18.77
CA LYS A 317 -1.70 -8.57 -19.25
C LYS A 317 -1.10 -7.64 -20.31
N PRO A 318 -1.85 -7.13 -21.32
CA PRO A 318 -1.30 -6.24 -22.34
C PRO A 318 -0.63 -4.97 -21.82
N PHE A 319 -0.95 -4.56 -20.58
CA PHE A 319 -0.48 -3.32 -19.98
C PHE A 319 0.71 -3.52 -19.04
N TRP A 320 0.98 -4.73 -18.55
CA TRP A 320 1.87 -5.01 -17.42
C TRP A 320 3.28 -4.44 -17.57
N GLU A 321 3.93 -4.70 -18.70
CA GLU A 321 5.31 -4.24 -18.95
C GLU A 321 5.39 -2.71 -18.97
N ASN A 322 4.41 -2.07 -19.64
CA ASN A 322 4.37 -0.62 -19.81
C ASN A 322 4.10 0.15 -18.51
N TRP A 323 3.57 -0.52 -17.48
CA TRP A 323 3.37 0.12 -16.19
C TRP A 323 4.68 0.51 -15.50
N PHE A 324 5.75 -0.28 -15.70
CA PHE A 324 6.98 -0.14 -14.91
C PHE A 324 8.19 0.33 -15.70
N ILE A 325 8.13 0.33 -17.03
CA ILE A 325 9.24 0.81 -17.86
C ILE A 325 9.55 2.29 -17.55
N GLY A 326 10.80 2.55 -17.15
CA GLY A 326 11.28 3.90 -16.81
C GLY A 326 10.82 4.40 -15.43
N LEU A 327 10.23 3.54 -14.59
CA LEU A 327 9.75 3.90 -13.26
C LEU A 327 10.84 4.49 -12.38
N SER A 328 12.01 3.84 -12.30
CA SER A 328 13.12 4.29 -11.45
C SER A 328 13.62 5.66 -11.84
N LYS A 329 13.75 5.91 -13.15
CA LYS A 329 14.13 7.21 -13.68
C LYS A 329 13.09 8.29 -13.39
N LYS A 330 11.80 8.03 -13.66
CA LYS A 330 10.69 8.95 -13.36
C LYS A 330 10.66 9.27 -11.86
N PHE A 331 10.77 8.24 -11.00
CA PHE A 331 10.80 8.40 -9.55
C PHE A 331 11.92 9.34 -9.09
N LEU A 332 13.12 9.21 -9.63
CA LEU A 332 14.24 10.07 -9.25
C LEU A 332 14.10 11.50 -9.77
N GLN A 333 13.44 11.72 -10.91
CA GLN A 333 13.34 13.02 -11.60
C GLN A 333 12.15 13.86 -11.17
N ALA A 334 11.01 13.27 -10.81
CA ALA A 334 9.81 14.00 -10.40
C ALA A 334 10.10 14.91 -9.20
N ARG A 335 9.29 15.97 -9.05
CA ARG A 335 9.43 16.96 -7.96
C ARG A 335 8.77 16.46 -6.68
N GLY A 336 9.12 17.06 -5.55
CA GLY A 336 8.60 16.72 -4.23
C GLY A 336 9.50 15.80 -3.43
N GLY A 337 9.17 15.61 -2.16
CA GLY A 337 9.79 14.59 -1.32
C GLY A 337 9.52 13.19 -1.87
N LYS A 338 10.46 12.28 -1.74
CA LYS A 338 10.36 10.92 -2.28
C LYS A 338 10.61 9.89 -1.20
N LEU A 339 9.70 8.94 -1.08
CA LEU A 339 9.82 7.78 -0.20
C LEU A 339 9.67 6.50 -1.02
N LEU A 340 10.62 5.60 -0.84
CA LEU A 340 10.51 4.22 -1.32
C LEU A 340 10.44 3.30 -0.08
N LEU A 341 9.36 2.56 0.06
CA LEU A 341 9.12 1.63 1.16
C LEU A 341 9.02 0.21 0.61
N LEU A 342 9.94 -0.66 0.99
CA LEU A 342 10.07 -2.03 0.46
C LEU A 342 9.95 -3.10 1.55
N ALA A 343 9.52 -4.29 1.17
CA ALA A 343 9.59 -5.47 2.03
C ALA A 343 11.00 -6.10 2.08
N GLY A 344 11.90 -5.76 1.13
CA GLY A 344 13.29 -6.23 1.09
C GLY A 344 14.17 -5.29 0.26
N THR A 345 15.48 -5.32 0.48
CA THR A 345 16.46 -4.43 -0.19
C THR A 345 17.10 -5.05 -1.43
N ASP A 346 16.92 -6.33 -1.66
CA ASP A 346 17.47 -7.10 -2.78
C ASP A 346 16.83 -6.74 -4.14
N ARG A 347 15.86 -5.81 -4.13
CA ARG A 347 15.08 -5.38 -5.28
C ARG A 347 15.55 -4.08 -5.94
N LEU A 348 16.47 -3.34 -5.30
CA LEU A 348 16.93 -2.07 -5.85
C LEU A 348 17.73 -2.26 -7.14
N ASP A 349 17.36 -1.52 -8.18
CA ASP A 349 18.16 -1.39 -9.39
C ASP A 349 19.32 -0.39 -9.21
N THR A 350 20.22 -0.36 -10.19
CA THR A 350 21.43 0.48 -10.13
C THR A 350 21.12 1.97 -10.04
N GLU A 351 20.09 2.46 -10.75
CA GLU A 351 19.70 3.88 -10.72
C GLU A 351 19.23 4.29 -9.33
N LEU A 352 18.39 3.45 -8.69
CA LEU A 352 17.92 3.70 -7.34
C LEU A 352 19.04 3.62 -6.30
N ILE A 353 19.98 2.67 -6.44
CA ILE A 353 21.15 2.60 -5.55
C ILE A 353 21.96 3.90 -5.62
N ILE A 354 22.26 4.39 -6.83
CA ILE A 354 22.96 5.65 -7.04
C ILE A 354 22.16 6.82 -6.47
N GLY A 355 20.84 6.87 -6.74
CA GLY A 355 19.96 7.90 -6.22
C GLY A 355 19.91 7.94 -4.69
N GLN A 356 19.93 6.79 -4.03
CA GLN A 356 19.99 6.67 -2.58
C GLN A 356 21.30 7.19 -2.03
N MET A 357 22.44 6.81 -2.62
CA MET A 357 23.77 7.31 -2.22
C MET A 357 23.88 8.83 -2.38
N GLN A 358 23.15 9.41 -3.33
CA GLN A 358 23.07 10.85 -3.55
C GLN A 358 22.05 11.56 -2.64
N GLY A 359 21.34 10.83 -1.78
CA GLY A 359 20.31 11.40 -0.89
C GLY A 359 19.07 11.93 -1.63
N LYS A 360 18.77 11.42 -2.84
CA LYS A 360 17.63 11.88 -3.66
C LYS A 360 16.27 11.46 -3.14
N TYR A 361 16.21 10.42 -2.31
CA TYR A 361 14.98 9.90 -1.72
C TYR A 361 15.24 9.22 -0.39
N GLN A 362 14.19 9.02 0.39
CA GLN A 362 14.21 8.23 1.60
C GLN A 362 13.88 6.78 1.26
N LEU A 363 14.72 5.84 1.73
CA LEU A 363 14.45 4.42 1.69
C LEU A 363 14.05 3.93 3.08
N GLN A 364 12.98 3.13 3.14
CA GLN A 364 12.58 2.37 4.33
C GLN A 364 12.34 0.91 3.95
N VAL A 365 12.58 0.00 4.87
CA VAL A 365 12.39 -1.43 4.67
C VAL A 365 11.63 -2.03 5.84
N LEU A 366 10.58 -2.82 5.53
CA LEU A 366 9.78 -3.56 6.49
C LEU A 366 9.87 -5.07 6.19
N PRO A 367 10.91 -5.76 6.65
CA PRO A 367 11.17 -7.17 6.28
C PRO A 367 10.12 -8.15 6.82
N GLU A 368 9.32 -7.74 7.81
CA GLU A 368 8.22 -8.56 8.33
C GLU A 368 6.98 -8.55 7.43
N ALA A 369 6.87 -7.58 6.52
CA ALA A 369 5.76 -7.48 5.58
C ALA A 369 5.97 -8.38 4.36
N GLY A 370 4.89 -8.72 3.68
CA GLY A 370 4.90 -9.23 2.31
C GLY A 370 4.70 -8.09 1.30
N HIS A 371 4.24 -8.44 0.10
CA HIS A 371 3.99 -7.45 -0.96
C HIS A 371 2.98 -6.36 -0.55
N PHE A 372 1.96 -6.70 0.20
CA PHE A 372 0.94 -5.75 0.67
C PHE A 372 1.37 -5.08 1.98
N ILE A 373 2.47 -4.32 1.95
CA ILE A 373 3.12 -3.71 3.14
C ILE A 373 2.11 -2.91 3.99
N HIS A 374 1.28 -2.10 3.36
CA HIS A 374 0.30 -1.23 4.01
C HIS A 374 -0.87 -2.00 4.63
N GLU A 375 -1.14 -3.21 4.13
CA GLU A 375 -2.10 -4.12 4.75
C GLU A 375 -1.45 -5.00 5.83
N ASP A 376 -0.24 -5.48 5.61
CA ASP A 376 0.46 -6.35 6.55
C ASP A 376 0.91 -5.62 7.83
N GLN A 377 1.38 -4.39 7.69
CA GLN A 377 1.94 -3.56 8.75
C GLN A 377 1.32 -2.15 8.75
N PRO A 378 -0.01 -2.00 8.90
CA PRO A 378 -0.69 -0.71 8.73
C PRO A 378 -0.16 0.37 9.69
N ALA A 379 0.07 0.04 10.96
CA ALA A 379 0.57 0.99 11.94
C ALA A 379 2.01 1.48 11.65
N LYS A 380 2.91 0.55 11.27
CA LYS A 380 4.29 0.92 10.89
C LYS A 380 4.33 1.73 9.61
N THR A 381 3.54 1.34 8.61
CA THR A 381 3.42 2.07 7.34
C THR A 381 2.89 3.49 7.59
N ALA A 382 1.84 3.63 8.38
CA ALA A 382 1.27 4.92 8.76
C ALA A 382 2.29 5.81 9.49
N GLN A 383 3.05 5.26 10.45
CA GLN A 383 4.10 5.99 11.15
C GLN A 383 5.16 6.53 10.17
N ILE A 384 5.63 5.69 9.24
CA ILE A 384 6.62 6.08 8.22
C ILE A 384 6.06 7.19 7.32
N LEU A 385 4.80 7.06 6.87
CA LEU A 385 4.17 8.06 6.00
C LEU A 385 3.95 9.40 6.72
N VAL A 386 3.53 9.39 7.97
CA VAL A 386 3.34 10.60 8.77
C VAL A 386 4.68 11.27 9.07
N ASP A 387 5.71 10.52 9.43
CA ASP A 387 7.06 11.07 9.65
C ASP A 387 7.67 11.60 8.35
N PHE A 388 7.38 10.96 7.23
CA PHE A 388 7.78 11.42 5.92
C PHE A 388 7.08 12.73 5.55
N TYR A 389 5.76 12.83 5.77
CA TYR A 389 5.03 14.09 5.60
C TYR A 389 5.63 15.21 6.46
N LYS A 390 5.79 14.99 7.78
CA LYS A 390 6.32 16.00 8.71
C LYS A 390 7.71 16.54 8.30
N ARG A 391 8.55 15.72 7.66
CA ARG A 391 9.85 16.17 7.14
C ARG A 391 9.75 17.02 5.89
N ASN A 392 8.69 16.85 5.11
CA ASN A 392 8.44 17.58 3.87
C ASN A 392 7.48 18.77 4.05
N ASP A 393 6.82 18.85 5.20
CA ASP A 393 5.93 19.95 5.53
C ASP A 393 6.72 21.27 5.63
N ARG A 394 6.38 22.20 4.76
CA ARG A 394 7.03 23.52 4.68
C ARG A 394 6.31 24.56 5.53
N SER A 395 5.13 24.28 6.07
CA SER A 395 4.36 25.22 6.88
C SER A 395 5.07 25.59 8.18
N ALA A 396 5.87 24.65 8.73
CA ALA A 396 6.67 24.85 9.93
C ALA A 396 8.04 25.52 9.67
N LEU A 397 8.41 25.77 8.42
CA LEU A 397 9.66 26.48 8.09
C LEU A 397 9.48 27.97 8.33
N ILE A 398 9.65 28.38 9.57
CA ILE A 398 9.89 29.80 9.91
C ILE A 398 11.26 30.15 9.36
N LEU A 399 11.28 30.71 8.14
CA LEU A 399 12.52 31.26 7.61
C LEU A 399 12.99 32.36 8.59
N PRO A 400 14.27 32.36 9.01
CA PRO A 400 14.79 33.46 9.79
C PRO A 400 14.55 34.77 9.01
N PRO A 401 14.17 35.87 9.70
CA PRO A 401 13.91 37.14 9.02
C PRO A 401 15.14 37.53 8.21
N LYS A 402 14.95 38.07 7.02
CA LYS A 402 16.05 38.52 6.17
C LYS A 402 16.96 39.48 6.96
N VAL A 403 18.23 39.38 6.77
CA VAL A 403 19.23 40.27 7.43
C VAL A 403 18.81 41.74 7.29
N GLY A 404 18.25 42.15 6.16
CA GLY A 404 17.71 43.48 5.91
C GLY A 404 16.58 43.86 6.88
N ASP A 405 15.65 42.91 7.16
CA ASP A 405 14.52 43.15 8.06
C ASP A 405 15.00 43.22 9.53
N ILE A 406 15.99 42.42 9.90
CA ILE A 406 16.64 42.48 11.22
C ILE A 406 17.34 43.84 11.41
N LEU A 407 18.05 44.30 10.40
CA LEU A 407 18.75 45.60 10.43
C LEU A 407 17.75 46.75 10.46
N ALA A 408 16.65 46.69 9.70
CA ALA A 408 15.57 47.66 9.72
C ALA A 408 14.88 47.70 11.08
N ALA A 409 14.55 46.56 11.69
CA ALA A 409 13.96 46.48 13.02
C ALA A 409 14.92 47.01 14.10
N GLN A 410 16.23 46.73 13.99
CA GLN A 410 17.24 47.30 14.90
C GLN A 410 17.40 48.83 14.73
N ALA A 411 17.30 49.35 13.50
CA ALA A 411 17.35 50.79 13.23
C ALA A 411 16.12 51.48 13.80
N MET A 412 14.91 50.90 13.67
CA MET A 412 13.70 51.43 14.29
C MET A 412 13.73 51.36 15.83
N ALA A 413 14.26 50.30 16.41
CA ALA A 413 14.39 50.18 17.88
C ALA A 413 15.42 51.19 18.44
N LYS A 414 16.43 51.58 17.70
CA LYS A 414 17.39 52.62 18.08
C LYS A 414 16.85 54.05 17.86
N GLY A 415 15.82 54.21 17.02
CA GLY A 415 15.20 55.52 16.73
C GLY A 415 14.13 55.94 17.74
N VAL A 416 13.63 55.04 18.64
CA VAL A 416 12.63 55.35 19.68
C VAL A 416 13.24 55.76 21.02
N GLY A 417 14.57 55.71 21.15
CA GLY A 417 15.27 56.05 22.39
C GLY A 417 16.05 57.37 22.35
N GLY A 418 15.51 58.47 21.78
CA GLY A 418 16.23 59.71 21.68
C GLY A 418 15.28 60.94 21.55
N GLY A 419 14.56 61.24 22.58
CA GLY A 419 13.87 62.53 22.76
C GLY A 419 14.43 63.23 23.97
N ASN A 420 15.41 64.09 23.80
CA ASN A 420 15.52 65.45 24.37
C ASN A 420 16.95 65.99 24.20
N ASP A 421 16.96 67.05 23.55
CA ASP A 421 17.61 68.32 23.92
C ASP A 421 18.73 68.83 23.01
N SER A 422 18.56 70.14 22.77
CA SER A 422 19.52 71.19 22.39
C SER A 422 19.98 71.30 20.93
N GLY A 423 19.49 72.41 20.39
CA GLY A 423 19.79 72.95 19.07
C GLY A 423 21.22 73.35 18.80
N PHE A 424 21.56 73.22 17.51
CA PHE A 424 22.45 74.13 16.78
C PHE A 424 22.11 74.01 15.25
N PRO A 425 22.19 75.13 14.49
CA PRO A 425 21.75 75.19 13.12
C PRO A 425 22.72 74.57 12.12
N PRO A 426 22.26 74.15 10.94
CA PRO A 426 23.13 73.44 9.98
C PRO A 426 24.01 74.48 9.20
N SER A 427 25.31 74.25 9.19
CA SER A 427 26.26 74.96 8.29
C SER A 427 26.19 74.39 6.91
N ASN A 428 25.89 75.29 5.95
CA ASN A 428 25.97 75.09 4.51
C ASN A 428 27.38 74.69 4.04
N TRP A 429 27.51 73.52 3.39
CA TRP A 429 28.63 73.29 2.52
C TRP A 429 28.14 73.02 1.10
N LYS A 430 28.39 74.04 0.20
CA LYS A 430 28.20 73.95 -1.23
C LYS A 430 29.27 73.00 -1.81
N LYS A 431 28.84 72.00 -2.57
CA LYS A 431 29.72 71.25 -3.49
C LYS A 431 29.95 72.13 -4.75
N SER A 432 31.20 72.37 -5.08
CA SER A 432 31.63 72.76 -6.39
C SER A 432 32.31 71.56 -7.06
N THR A 433 31.84 71.23 -8.25
CA THR A 433 32.49 70.42 -9.25
C THR A 433 33.47 71.23 -10.06
N PRO A 434 34.52 70.69 -10.65
CA PRO A 434 34.48 70.35 -12.06
C PRO A 434 34.50 68.84 -12.38
#